data_bc4ad4d087c2450a1d4c68625cd558e9
#
_entry.id   bc4ad4d087c2450a1d4c68625cd558e9
#
_cell.length_a   1.000
_cell.length_b   1.000
_cell.length_c   1.000
_cell.angle_alpha   90.00
_cell.angle_beta   90.00
_cell.angle_gamma   90.00
#
_symmetry.space_group_name_H-M   'P 1'
#
loop_
_entity.id
_entity.type
_entity.pdbx_description
1 polymer ?
#
loop_
_entity_poly.entity_id
_entity_poly.type
_entity_poly.pdbx_seq_one_letter_code
_entity_poly.pdbx_strand_id
1 'polypeptide(L)'
;VTLEELVDAHASDVRRYLYRRLTGLPDPASTADELTADVLVIAWRHRADIPADAELPWLYAVARRVLANYRRRPQEVLVADLGALDAIDEADPAEIVSDDAALADAWRSLSPRDREVLRLVAWEGLNGAQLATALGISEGGAAAALSRARSRFEESLAGVQGIPSA
;
A
#
# COMPACT_ATOMS: atom_id res chain seq x y z
N VAL A 1 24.16 -5.50 7.18
CA VAL A 1 23.63 -4.14 6.90
C VAL A 1 23.58 -3.35 8.20
N THR A 2 24.13 -2.14 8.25
CA THR A 2 24.04 -1.22 9.38
C THR A 2 22.75 -0.42 9.33
N LEU A 3 22.36 0.21 10.45
CA LEU A 3 21.18 1.09 10.46
C LEU A 3 21.39 2.30 9.53
N GLU A 4 22.60 2.84 9.50
CA GLU A 4 22.97 3.96 8.64
C GLU A 4 22.79 3.60 7.16
N GLU A 5 23.29 2.43 6.74
CA GLU A 5 23.12 1.92 5.38
C GLU A 5 21.64 1.74 5.01
N LEU A 6 20.81 1.21 5.91
CA LEU A 6 19.36 1.09 5.68
C LEU A 6 18.66 2.45 5.56
N VAL A 7 19.03 3.41 6.41
CA VAL A 7 18.47 4.76 6.38
C VAL A 7 18.85 5.45 5.08
N ASP A 8 20.14 5.47 4.75
CA ASP A 8 20.65 6.16 3.56
C ASP A 8 20.09 5.58 2.25
N ALA A 9 19.95 4.25 2.19
CA ALA A 9 19.48 3.59 0.98
C ALA A 9 17.96 3.65 0.80
N HIS A 10 17.17 3.56 1.88
CA HIS A 10 15.75 3.20 1.76
C HIS A 10 14.77 4.11 2.51
N ALA A 11 15.22 4.99 3.42
CA ALA A 11 14.29 5.80 4.22
C ALA A 11 13.38 6.67 3.35
N SER A 12 13.91 7.26 2.29
CA SER A 12 13.13 8.11 1.38
C SER A 12 12.05 7.32 0.61
N ASP A 13 12.34 6.09 0.22
CA ASP A 13 11.39 5.24 -0.50
C ASP A 13 10.27 4.74 0.43
N VAL A 14 10.61 4.32 1.65
CA VAL A 14 9.65 3.95 2.69
C VAL A 14 8.76 5.13 3.06
N ARG A 15 9.34 6.32 3.25
CA ARG A 15 8.59 7.55 3.52
C ARG A 15 7.60 7.87 2.41
N ARG A 16 8.05 7.82 1.15
CA ARG A 16 7.21 8.08 -0.03
C ARG A 16 6.07 7.07 -0.13
N TYR A 17 6.36 5.79 0.11
CA TYR A 17 5.38 4.73 0.18
C TYR A 17 4.27 5.02 1.21
N LEU A 18 4.67 5.38 2.44
CA LEU A 18 3.75 5.71 3.53
C LEU A 18 2.96 6.99 3.23
N TYR A 19 3.64 8.05 2.80
CA TYR A 19 3.01 9.33 2.48
C TYR A 19 1.87 9.19 1.47
N ARG A 20 2.10 8.44 0.38
CA ARG A 20 1.06 8.19 -0.65
C ARG A 20 -0.19 7.52 -0.10
N ARG A 21 -0.08 6.79 1.01
CA ARG A 21 -1.19 6.06 1.65
C ARG A 21 -1.81 6.82 2.82
N LEU A 22 -1.33 8.01 3.10
CA LEU A 22 -1.76 8.86 4.21
C LEU A 22 -2.36 10.21 3.73
N THR A 23 -2.48 10.43 2.44
CA THR A 23 -2.85 11.72 1.83
C THR A 23 -4.21 12.27 2.24
N GLY A 24 -5.08 11.51 2.89
CA GLY A 24 -6.36 11.99 3.43
C GLY A 24 -6.32 12.44 4.89
N LEU A 25 -5.16 12.34 5.54
CA LEU A 25 -5.01 12.77 6.94
C LEU A 25 -4.73 14.28 7.04
N PRO A 26 -4.98 14.89 8.19
CA PRO A 26 -4.68 16.31 8.42
C PRO A 26 -3.20 16.65 8.28
N ASP A 27 -2.31 15.75 8.69
CA ASP A 27 -0.85 15.92 8.60
C ASP A 27 -0.17 14.64 8.08
N PRO A 28 -0.28 14.36 6.78
CA PRO A 28 0.27 13.13 6.20
C PRO A 28 1.80 13.11 6.18
N ALA A 29 2.45 14.27 6.16
CA ALA A 29 3.91 14.37 6.12
C ALA A 29 4.52 13.96 7.46
N SER A 30 4.07 14.55 8.56
CA SER A 30 4.53 14.22 9.91
C SER A 30 4.23 12.76 10.25
N THR A 31 3.02 12.29 9.93
CA THR A 31 2.66 10.90 10.15
C THR A 31 3.55 9.93 9.35
N ALA A 32 3.86 10.26 8.10
CA ALA A 32 4.78 9.45 7.29
C ALA A 32 6.19 9.40 7.88
N ASP A 33 6.69 10.51 8.44
CA ASP A 33 7.99 10.58 9.10
C ASP A 33 8.03 9.69 10.36
N GLU A 34 7.01 9.75 11.20
CA GLU A 34 6.89 8.92 12.40
C GLU A 34 6.83 7.42 12.05
N LEU A 35 5.98 7.04 11.10
CA LEU A 35 5.85 5.65 10.70
C LEU A 35 7.10 5.13 9.97
N THR A 36 7.82 5.99 9.26
CA THR A 36 9.12 5.63 8.65
C THR A 36 10.14 5.30 9.75
N ALA A 37 10.22 6.09 10.80
CA ALA A 37 11.10 5.81 11.94
C ALA A 37 10.74 4.46 12.59
N ASP A 38 9.45 4.17 12.79
CA ASP A 38 8.99 2.88 13.32
C ASP A 38 9.42 1.71 12.43
N VAL A 39 9.29 1.84 11.11
CA VAL A 39 9.73 0.84 10.13
C VAL A 39 11.22 0.57 10.25
N LEU A 40 12.04 1.62 10.32
CA LEU A 40 13.50 1.51 10.42
C LEU A 40 13.94 0.89 11.75
N VAL A 41 13.27 1.20 12.85
CA VAL A 41 13.52 0.56 14.16
C VAL A 41 13.20 -0.94 14.11
N ILE A 42 12.10 -1.33 13.49
CA ILE A 42 11.73 -2.73 13.31
C ILE A 42 12.77 -3.43 12.42
N ALA A 43 13.14 -2.80 11.30
CA ALA A 43 14.15 -3.32 10.39
C ALA A 43 15.50 -3.54 11.10
N TRP A 44 15.92 -2.60 11.91
CA TRP A 44 17.14 -2.75 12.70
C TRP A 44 17.10 -3.94 13.68
N ARG A 45 15.96 -4.12 14.36
CA ARG A 45 15.78 -5.26 15.27
C ARG A 45 15.79 -6.60 14.56
N HIS A 46 15.34 -6.64 13.33
CA HIS A 46 15.23 -7.84 12.47
C HIS A 46 16.25 -7.87 11.33
N ARG A 47 17.36 -7.13 11.46
CA ARG A 47 18.34 -6.98 10.39
C ARG A 47 18.94 -8.30 9.86
N ALA A 48 18.96 -9.34 10.70
CA ALA A 48 19.43 -10.66 10.30
C ALA A 48 18.44 -11.39 9.37
N ASP A 49 17.18 -10.99 9.39
CA ASP A 49 16.11 -11.60 8.60
C ASP A 49 15.88 -10.87 7.26
N ILE A 50 16.57 -9.74 7.04
CA ILE A 50 16.44 -8.95 5.81
C ILE A 50 17.18 -9.64 4.67
N PRO A 51 16.50 -10.04 3.57
CA PRO A 51 17.16 -10.62 2.42
C PRO A 51 18.06 -9.57 1.73
N ALA A 52 19.31 -9.92 1.47
CA ALA A 52 20.31 -9.00 0.91
C ALA A 52 19.98 -8.49 -0.51
N ASP A 53 19.14 -9.21 -1.24
CA ASP A 53 18.71 -8.90 -2.61
C ASP A 53 17.25 -8.36 -2.68
N ALA A 54 16.58 -8.23 -1.54
CA ALA A 54 15.19 -7.82 -1.44
C ALA A 54 14.91 -6.91 -0.21
N GLU A 55 15.88 -6.07 0.16
CA GLU A 55 15.79 -5.19 1.34
C GLU A 55 14.57 -4.26 1.26
N LEU A 56 14.42 -3.52 0.17
CA LEU A 56 13.33 -2.57 0.01
C LEU A 56 11.95 -3.26 -0.06
N PRO A 57 11.74 -4.34 -0.82
CA PRO A 57 10.50 -5.12 -0.76
C PRO A 57 10.17 -5.63 0.65
N TRP A 58 11.16 -6.05 1.42
CA TRP A 58 10.97 -6.47 2.80
C TRP A 58 10.55 -5.29 3.70
N LEU A 59 11.17 -4.12 3.52
CA LEU A 59 10.77 -2.89 4.21
C LEU A 59 9.34 -2.46 3.89
N TYR A 60 8.89 -2.65 2.66
CA TYR A 60 7.48 -2.42 2.31
C TYR A 60 6.53 -3.40 3.02
N ALA A 61 6.93 -4.67 3.22
CA ALA A 61 6.15 -5.61 4.03
C ALA A 61 6.02 -5.14 5.49
N VAL A 62 7.10 -4.59 6.06
CA VAL A 62 7.08 -3.98 7.41
C VAL A 62 6.20 -2.73 7.42
N ALA A 63 6.38 -1.83 6.46
CA ALA A 63 5.62 -0.58 6.35
C ALA A 63 4.10 -0.84 6.26
N ARG A 64 3.68 -1.86 5.51
CA ARG A 64 2.27 -2.28 5.43
C ARG A 64 1.72 -2.66 6.80
N ARG A 65 2.49 -3.41 7.60
CA ARG A 65 2.08 -3.81 8.96
C ARG A 65 2.03 -2.62 9.91
N VAL A 66 3.02 -1.73 9.84
CA VAL A 66 3.07 -0.50 10.65
C VAL A 66 1.87 0.38 10.32
N LEU A 67 1.59 0.59 9.04
CA LEU A 67 0.44 1.37 8.58
C LEU A 67 -0.90 0.75 9.00
N ALA A 68 -1.05 -0.58 8.88
CA ALA A 68 -2.24 -1.29 9.33
C ALA A 68 -2.44 -1.16 10.85
N ASN A 69 -1.36 -1.23 11.63
CA ASN A 69 -1.42 -1.02 13.07
C ASN A 69 -1.77 0.43 13.44
N TYR A 70 -1.21 1.40 12.73
CA TYR A 70 -1.55 2.82 12.89
C TYR A 70 -3.05 3.06 12.66
N ARG A 71 -3.59 2.53 11.58
CA ARG A 71 -5.02 2.67 11.24
C ARG A 71 -5.94 2.00 12.25
N ARG A 72 -5.50 0.92 12.93
CA ARG A 72 -6.27 0.22 13.97
C ARG A 72 -6.21 0.91 15.34
N ARG A 73 -5.27 1.83 15.57
CA ARG A 73 -5.28 2.60 16.82
C ARG A 73 -6.56 3.42 16.86
N PRO A 74 -7.32 3.42 17.98
CA PRO A 74 -8.42 4.34 18.13
C PRO A 74 -7.86 5.74 17.95
N GLN A 75 -8.17 6.38 16.85
CA GLN A 75 -8.03 7.83 16.79
C GLN A 75 -9.01 8.34 17.83
N GLU A 76 -8.58 9.20 18.70
CA GLU A 76 -9.45 9.99 19.58
C GLU A 76 -10.30 10.90 18.68
N VAL A 77 -11.24 10.32 17.97
CA VAL A 77 -12.34 11.01 17.35
C VAL A 77 -13.58 10.61 18.12
N LEU A 78 -14.12 11.58 18.83
CA LEU A 78 -15.48 11.53 19.34
C LEU A 78 -16.41 10.90 18.32
N VAL A 79 -17.19 9.90 18.80
CA VAL A 79 -18.43 9.36 18.23
C VAL A 79 -18.33 7.99 17.58
N ALA A 80 -18.79 7.01 18.41
CA ALA A 80 -19.72 5.94 18.05
C ALA A 80 -19.74 5.46 16.59
N ASP A 81 -19.01 4.38 16.30
CA ASP A 81 -19.68 3.24 15.68
C ASP A 81 -18.85 1.94 15.88
N LEU A 82 -19.46 0.97 16.54
CA LEU A 82 -18.88 -0.33 16.87
C LEU A 82 -18.97 -1.34 15.70
N GLY A 83 -19.15 -0.86 14.47
CA GLY A 83 -19.26 -1.65 13.25
C GLY A 83 -18.01 -1.70 12.36
N ALA A 84 -16.91 -1.06 12.75
CA ALA A 84 -15.82 -0.70 11.84
C ALA A 84 -14.60 -1.63 11.86
N LEU A 85 -14.72 -2.90 12.22
CA LEU A 85 -13.57 -3.83 12.16
C LEU A 85 -13.20 -4.26 10.73
N ASP A 86 -14.12 -4.11 9.76
CA ASP A 86 -13.86 -4.33 8.34
C ASP A 86 -13.74 -3.03 7.51
N ALA A 87 -14.06 -1.88 8.11
CA ALA A 87 -14.07 -0.58 7.43
C ALA A 87 -12.70 0.13 7.38
N ILE A 88 -11.65 -0.48 7.89
CA ILE A 88 -10.31 0.15 8.01
C ILE A 88 -9.62 0.27 6.64
N ASP A 89 -10.15 -0.39 5.63
CA ASP A 89 -9.61 -0.35 4.27
C ASP A 89 -10.41 0.60 3.32
N GLU A 90 -11.51 1.17 3.75
CA GLU A 90 -12.34 2.04 2.90
C GLU A 90 -11.81 3.48 2.79
N ALA A 91 -11.03 3.94 3.75
CA ALA A 91 -10.33 5.22 3.63
C ALA A 91 -8.98 5.00 2.93
N ASP A 92 -9.02 4.71 1.64
CA ASP A 92 -7.87 4.90 0.77
C ASP A 92 -7.90 6.34 0.23
N PRO A 93 -7.23 7.28 0.92
CA PRO A 93 -7.25 8.68 0.54
C PRO A 93 -6.31 8.99 -0.64
N ALA A 94 -5.60 8.01 -1.15
CA ALA A 94 -4.92 8.16 -2.42
C ALA A 94 -5.96 8.06 -3.54
N GLU A 95 -6.85 9.03 -3.62
CA GLU A 95 -7.54 9.32 -4.86
C GLU A 95 -6.49 9.40 -5.96
N ILE A 96 -6.61 8.54 -6.96
CA ILE A 96 -6.00 8.84 -8.23
C ILE A 96 -6.67 10.14 -8.65
N VAL A 97 -5.97 11.25 -8.49
CA VAL A 97 -6.37 12.51 -9.09
C VAL A 97 -6.19 12.30 -10.60
N SER A 98 -7.19 11.73 -11.22
CA SER A 98 -7.29 11.57 -12.66
C SER A 98 -8.40 12.47 -13.14
N ASP A 99 -8.12 13.27 -14.18
CA ASP A 99 -9.16 14.00 -14.91
C ASP A 99 -10.13 13.05 -15.63
N ASP A 100 -9.80 11.76 -15.68
CA ASP A 100 -10.65 10.71 -16.22
C ASP A 100 -11.52 10.09 -15.11
N ALA A 101 -12.78 10.51 -15.06
CA ALA A 101 -13.77 10.00 -14.09
C ALA A 101 -13.95 8.48 -14.17
N ALA A 102 -13.85 7.89 -15.38
CA ALA A 102 -13.99 6.45 -15.57
C ALA A 102 -12.84 5.68 -14.91
N LEU A 103 -11.62 6.21 -15.01
CA LEU A 103 -10.44 5.64 -14.35
C LEU A 103 -10.56 5.71 -12.83
N ALA A 104 -11.02 6.84 -12.29
CA ALA A 104 -11.23 7.02 -10.87
C ALA A 104 -12.33 6.10 -10.33
N ASP A 105 -13.42 5.90 -11.08
CA ASP A 105 -14.51 4.99 -10.69
C ASP A 105 -14.06 3.53 -10.74
N ALA A 106 -13.33 3.13 -11.77
CA ALA A 106 -12.77 1.79 -11.88
C ALA A 106 -11.81 1.50 -10.72
N TRP A 107 -10.96 2.47 -10.35
CA TRP A 107 -10.06 2.34 -9.22
C TRP A 107 -10.80 2.20 -7.89
N ARG A 108 -11.83 3.03 -7.66
CA ARG A 108 -12.64 2.97 -6.43
C ARG A 108 -13.40 1.66 -6.27
N SER A 109 -13.75 0.99 -7.38
CA SER A 109 -14.44 -0.30 -7.36
C SER A 109 -13.56 -1.47 -6.93
N LEU A 110 -12.22 -1.33 -6.98
CA LEU A 110 -11.30 -2.37 -6.58
C LEU A 110 -11.30 -2.58 -5.07
N SER A 111 -11.06 -3.83 -4.65
CA SER A 111 -10.78 -4.10 -3.25
C SER A 111 -9.49 -3.41 -2.80
N PRO A 112 -9.36 -3.06 -1.52
CA PRO A 112 -8.13 -2.50 -0.97
C PRO A 112 -6.90 -3.36 -1.25
N ARG A 113 -7.06 -4.68 -1.21
CA ARG A 113 -6.00 -5.63 -1.53
C ARG A 113 -5.58 -5.54 -3.00
N ASP A 114 -6.53 -5.45 -3.93
CA ASP A 114 -6.22 -5.34 -5.35
C ASP A 114 -5.55 -3.99 -5.65
N ARG A 115 -6.03 -2.91 -5.04
CA ARG A 115 -5.39 -1.59 -5.13
C ARG A 115 -3.95 -1.62 -4.63
N GLU A 116 -3.69 -2.25 -3.49
CA GLU A 116 -2.33 -2.35 -2.95
C GLU A 116 -1.40 -3.16 -3.86
N VAL A 117 -1.86 -4.28 -4.41
CA VAL A 117 -1.09 -5.07 -5.38
C VAL A 117 -0.72 -4.23 -6.60
N LEU A 118 -1.68 -3.51 -7.17
CA LEU A 118 -1.43 -2.64 -8.34
C LEU A 118 -0.49 -1.49 -8.01
N ARG A 119 -0.61 -0.86 -6.83
CA ARG A 119 0.30 0.20 -6.37
C ARG A 119 1.74 -0.26 -6.21
N LEU A 120 1.93 -1.42 -5.59
CA LEU A 120 3.27 -1.99 -5.41
C LEU A 120 3.98 -2.21 -6.75
N VAL A 121 3.24 -2.59 -7.78
CA VAL A 121 3.81 -2.76 -9.13
C VAL A 121 3.95 -1.42 -9.85
N ALA A 122 2.91 -0.60 -9.87
CA ALA A 122 2.88 0.62 -10.71
C ALA A 122 3.69 1.78 -10.09
N TRP A 123 3.66 1.94 -8.78
CA TRP A 123 4.32 3.08 -8.10
C TRP A 123 5.66 2.72 -7.50
N GLU A 124 5.78 1.51 -6.93
CA GLU A 124 7.02 1.05 -6.30
C GLU A 124 7.88 0.23 -7.26
N GLY A 125 7.37 -0.10 -8.47
CA GLY A 125 8.13 -0.77 -9.52
C GLY A 125 8.51 -2.22 -9.22
N LEU A 126 7.78 -2.90 -8.31
CA LEU A 126 8.16 -4.24 -7.88
C LEU A 126 7.90 -5.29 -8.98
N ASN A 127 8.89 -6.16 -9.20
CA ASN A 127 8.74 -7.36 -10.01
C ASN A 127 8.06 -8.51 -9.23
N GLY A 128 7.86 -9.66 -9.87
CA GLY A 128 7.13 -10.79 -9.27
C GLY A 128 7.69 -11.29 -7.95
N ALA A 129 9.00 -11.51 -7.84
CA ALA A 129 9.66 -11.96 -6.61
C ALA A 129 9.62 -10.88 -5.53
N GLN A 130 9.87 -9.64 -5.89
CA GLN A 130 9.81 -8.49 -4.99
C GLN A 130 8.39 -8.25 -4.47
N LEU A 131 7.39 -8.39 -5.35
CA LEU A 131 5.97 -8.31 -4.97
C LEU A 131 5.60 -9.42 -3.98
N ALA A 132 6.09 -10.64 -4.20
CA ALA A 132 5.89 -11.76 -3.28
C ALA A 132 6.45 -11.44 -1.88
N THR A 133 7.68 -10.92 -1.82
CA THR A 133 8.32 -10.48 -0.58
C THR A 133 7.51 -9.38 0.12
N ALA A 134 7.12 -8.33 -0.60
CA ALA A 134 6.36 -7.22 -0.06
C ALA A 134 4.97 -7.64 0.43
N LEU A 135 4.34 -8.62 -0.21
CA LEU A 135 3.05 -9.17 0.19
C LEU A 135 3.16 -10.26 1.28
N GLY A 136 4.34 -10.83 1.49
CA GLY A 136 4.57 -11.94 2.42
C GLY A 136 3.89 -13.24 1.96
N ILE A 137 3.87 -13.51 0.64
CA ILE A 137 3.26 -14.68 0.01
C ILE A 137 4.22 -15.32 -0.99
N SER A 138 3.86 -16.47 -1.57
CA SER A 138 4.66 -17.11 -2.61
C SER A 138 4.64 -16.31 -3.92
N GLU A 139 5.65 -16.49 -4.78
CA GLU A 139 5.70 -15.85 -6.11
C GLU A 139 4.48 -16.22 -6.97
N GLY A 140 4.07 -17.49 -6.96
CA GLY A 140 2.84 -17.92 -7.63
C GLY A 140 1.59 -17.24 -7.09
N GLY A 141 1.53 -17.03 -5.77
CA GLY A 141 0.47 -16.28 -5.10
C GLY A 141 0.46 -14.80 -5.52
N ALA A 142 1.63 -14.17 -5.61
CA ALA A 142 1.78 -12.79 -6.05
C ALA A 142 1.39 -12.62 -7.53
N ALA A 143 1.85 -13.52 -8.40
CA ALA A 143 1.47 -13.52 -9.81
C ALA A 143 -0.05 -13.67 -10.00
N ALA A 144 -0.67 -14.60 -9.28
CA ALA A 144 -2.12 -14.79 -9.32
C ALA A 144 -2.88 -13.57 -8.76
N ALA A 145 -2.39 -12.95 -7.68
CA ALA A 145 -3.00 -11.75 -7.12
C ALA A 145 -2.93 -10.57 -8.12
N LEU A 146 -1.77 -10.36 -8.73
CA LEU A 146 -1.59 -9.32 -9.74
C LEU A 146 -2.47 -9.54 -10.97
N SER A 147 -2.55 -10.77 -11.48
CA SER A 147 -3.41 -11.11 -12.61
C SER A 147 -4.88 -10.81 -12.30
N ARG A 148 -5.37 -11.24 -11.14
CA ARG A 148 -6.75 -10.95 -10.72
C ARG A 148 -7.02 -9.45 -10.55
N ALA A 149 -6.09 -8.73 -9.93
CA ALA A 149 -6.25 -7.29 -9.72
C ALA A 149 -6.33 -6.53 -11.06
N ARG A 150 -5.48 -6.91 -12.03
CA ARG A 150 -5.53 -6.34 -13.39
C ARG A 150 -6.84 -6.65 -14.11
N SER A 151 -7.28 -7.92 -14.12
CA SER A 151 -8.54 -8.29 -14.77
C SER A 151 -9.73 -7.54 -14.19
N ARG A 152 -9.83 -7.41 -12.86
CA ARG A 152 -10.92 -6.66 -12.22
C ARG A 152 -10.87 -5.17 -12.56
N PHE A 153 -9.68 -4.60 -12.66
CA PHE A 153 -9.52 -3.21 -13.06
C PHE A 153 -9.96 -2.98 -14.51
N GLU A 154 -9.53 -3.85 -15.43
CA GLU A 154 -9.91 -3.82 -16.85
C GLU A 154 -11.42 -4.02 -17.05
N GLU A 155 -12.02 -4.99 -16.33
CA GLU A 155 -13.46 -5.24 -16.35
C GLU A 155 -14.25 -4.01 -15.86
N SER A 156 -13.78 -3.37 -14.80
CA SER A 156 -14.40 -2.17 -14.26
C SER A 156 -14.31 -0.99 -15.22
N LEU A 157 -13.14 -0.78 -15.85
CA LEU A 157 -12.97 0.24 -16.89
C LEU A 157 -13.90 0.00 -18.09
N ALA A 158 -13.98 -1.24 -18.55
CA ALA A 158 -14.88 -1.60 -19.66
C ALA A 158 -16.37 -1.38 -19.30
N GLY A 159 -16.75 -1.68 -18.06
CA GLY A 159 -18.11 -1.46 -17.56
C GLY A 159 -18.50 0.01 -17.48
N VAL A 160 -17.57 0.89 -17.16
CA VAL A 160 -17.81 2.36 -17.11
C VAL A 160 -17.85 2.96 -18.52
N GLN A 161 -17.09 2.39 -19.48
CA GLN A 161 -17.09 2.83 -20.89
C GLN A 161 -18.23 2.22 -21.71
N GLY A 162 -18.83 1.15 -21.22
CA GLY A 162 -19.95 0.45 -21.82
C GLY A 162 -21.28 1.15 -21.55
N ILE A 163 -21.50 2.33 -22.13
CA ILE A 163 -22.84 2.88 -22.31
C ILE A 163 -23.55 1.98 -23.31
N PRO A 164 -24.75 1.44 -23.00
CA PRO A 164 -25.48 0.62 -23.95
C PRO A 164 -25.82 1.46 -25.18
N SER A 165 -25.35 1.02 -26.31
CA SER A 165 -25.92 1.47 -27.58
C SER A 165 -27.40 1.10 -27.55
N ALA A 166 -28.27 2.13 -27.60
CA ALA A 166 -29.68 1.99 -27.73
C ALA A 166 -30.05 1.34 -29.08
#